data_d0a702a4efd1fa63fa99ec44fcbd7010
#
_entry.id   d0a702a4efd1fa63fa99ec44fcbd7010
#
_cell.length_a   1.000
_cell.length_b   1.000
_cell.length_c   1.000
_cell.angle_alpha   90.00
_cell.angle_beta   90.00
_cell.angle_gamma   90.00
#
_symmetry.space_group_name_H-M   'P 1'
#
loop_
_entity.id
_entity.type
_entity.pdbx_description
1 polymer ?
#
loop_
_entity_poly.entity_id
_entity_poly.type
_entity_poly.pdbx_seq_one_letter_code
_entity_poly.pdbx_strand_id
1 'polypeptide(L)'
;MSEDQIKREPAQNKGTPKWLWWAIGGGCVLLLCIVSVVILALAVLGPNIGKTFSSINTGLNTPAANAPNSNQSVQAKGNSMGDPNAPVKIIEYADFQCSYCQRYSQLTEKQIIQTYVVTGKVYYEYRSVGASLGPESAAAAEAAYCAGDQGKFWKYHDTLYSHWTGENVGDFAPDKLRQYAAAVGLDAKTFDDCLTQGAHKAQVMEDVANAKSDGVSSVPSFLINGQLLEGVQPFSAFQKVIDAALGN
;
A
#
# COMPACT_ATOMS: atom_id res chain seq x y z
N MET A 1 -34.98 15.85 -73.55
CA MET A 1 -34.47 14.95 -74.59
C MET A 1 -33.06 14.60 -74.15
N SER A 2 -32.73 13.34 -73.86
CA SER A 2 -33.28 12.01 -74.14
C SER A 2 -32.96 11.10 -72.93
N GLU A 3 -33.93 10.26 -72.64
CA GLU A 3 -33.84 9.09 -71.75
C GLU A 3 -32.78 8.10 -72.29
N ASP A 4 -31.97 7.54 -71.40
CA ASP A 4 -31.25 6.33 -71.72
C ASP A 4 -31.53 5.27 -70.65
N GLN A 5 -32.01 4.17 -71.10
CA GLN A 5 -32.61 3.02 -70.44
C GLN A 5 -31.53 2.23 -69.67
N ILE A 6 -31.67 2.09 -68.38
CA ILE A 6 -30.86 1.15 -67.55
C ILE A 6 -31.57 -0.21 -67.65
N LYS A 7 -30.97 -1.10 -68.45
CA LYS A 7 -31.29 -2.50 -68.59
C LYS A 7 -30.90 -3.23 -67.29
N ARG A 8 -31.87 -3.73 -66.52
CA ARG A 8 -31.64 -4.61 -65.35
C ARG A 8 -31.39 -6.04 -65.85
N GLU A 9 -30.18 -6.54 -65.65
CA GLU A 9 -29.90 -7.99 -65.77
C GLU A 9 -30.47 -8.76 -64.61
N PRO A 10 -30.98 -10.00 -64.81
CA PRO A 10 -31.50 -10.83 -63.72
C PRO A 10 -30.38 -11.44 -62.88
N ALA A 11 -30.54 -11.39 -61.54
CA ALA A 11 -29.61 -11.96 -60.60
C ALA A 11 -29.43 -13.47 -60.76
N GLN A 12 -28.19 -13.87 -61.04
CA GLN A 12 -27.78 -15.28 -61.11
C GLN A 12 -27.78 -15.88 -59.70
N ASN A 13 -28.62 -16.83 -59.45
CA ASN A 13 -28.63 -17.65 -58.24
C ASN A 13 -27.38 -18.56 -58.23
N LYS A 14 -26.34 -18.16 -57.50
CA LYS A 14 -25.14 -18.96 -57.23
C LYS A 14 -25.47 -19.91 -56.10
N GLY A 15 -25.76 -21.16 -56.40
CA GLY A 15 -25.88 -22.24 -55.42
C GLY A 15 -24.71 -22.29 -54.46
N THR A 16 -24.97 -22.53 -53.20
CA THR A 16 -23.99 -22.64 -52.12
C THR A 16 -22.93 -23.67 -52.44
N PRO A 17 -21.63 -23.37 -52.37
CA PRO A 17 -20.57 -24.30 -52.74
C PRO A 17 -20.52 -25.49 -51.79
N LYS A 18 -20.40 -26.69 -52.35
CA LYS A 18 -20.40 -27.97 -51.62
C LYS A 18 -19.34 -28.08 -50.50
N TRP A 19 -18.27 -27.26 -50.54
CA TRP A 19 -17.23 -27.23 -49.52
C TRP A 19 -17.74 -26.68 -48.19
N LEU A 20 -18.80 -25.87 -48.17
CA LEU A 20 -19.40 -25.32 -46.97
C LEU A 20 -19.98 -26.39 -46.03
N TRP A 21 -20.49 -27.49 -46.59
CA TRP A 21 -21.00 -28.63 -45.81
C TRP A 21 -19.89 -29.43 -45.13
N TRP A 22 -18.70 -29.47 -45.71
CA TRP A 22 -17.53 -30.10 -45.11
C TRP A 22 -16.97 -29.28 -43.99
N ALA A 23 -17.02 -27.96 -44.06
CA ALA A 23 -16.56 -27.05 -43.04
C ALA A 23 -17.49 -27.11 -41.79
N ILE A 24 -18.81 -27.21 -41.98
CA ILE A 24 -19.77 -27.29 -40.90
C ILE A 24 -19.71 -28.67 -40.19
N GLY A 25 -19.62 -29.76 -40.95
CA GLY A 25 -19.50 -31.12 -40.41
C GLY A 25 -18.19 -31.37 -39.65
N GLY A 26 -17.05 -30.89 -40.18
CA GLY A 26 -15.74 -31.00 -39.53
C GLY A 26 -15.62 -30.17 -38.26
N GLY A 27 -16.22 -28.98 -38.24
CA GLY A 27 -16.22 -28.11 -37.08
C GLY A 27 -16.98 -28.66 -35.85
N CYS A 28 -18.10 -29.34 -36.13
CA CYS A 28 -18.86 -30.00 -35.04
C CYS A 28 -18.10 -31.16 -34.37
N VAL A 29 -17.41 -31.97 -35.16
CA VAL A 29 -16.63 -33.11 -34.63
C VAL A 29 -15.44 -32.60 -33.80
N LEU A 30 -14.74 -31.57 -34.27
CA LEU A 30 -13.65 -30.94 -33.49
C LEU A 30 -14.12 -30.29 -32.18
N LEU A 31 -15.26 -29.62 -32.22
CA LEU A 31 -15.85 -29.02 -30.98
C LEU A 31 -16.25 -30.11 -29.98
N LEU A 32 -16.86 -31.19 -30.42
CA LEU A 32 -17.22 -32.32 -29.55
C LEU A 32 -15.96 -32.99 -28.96
N CYS A 33 -14.90 -33.14 -29.71
CA CYS A 33 -13.65 -33.67 -29.19
C CYS A 33 -13.01 -32.75 -28.13
N ILE A 34 -13.00 -31.42 -28.35
CA ILE A 34 -12.48 -30.46 -27.38
C ILE A 34 -13.31 -30.47 -26.10
N VAL A 35 -14.63 -30.48 -26.20
CA VAL A 35 -15.54 -30.55 -25.03
C VAL A 35 -15.30 -31.84 -24.26
N SER A 36 -15.16 -32.99 -24.95
CA SER A 36 -14.90 -34.28 -24.30
C SER A 36 -13.56 -34.27 -23.54
N VAL A 37 -12.49 -33.69 -24.12
CA VAL A 37 -11.19 -33.59 -23.47
C VAL A 37 -11.25 -32.67 -22.25
N VAL A 38 -11.98 -31.55 -22.33
CA VAL A 38 -12.16 -30.64 -21.20
C VAL A 38 -12.95 -31.31 -20.06
N ILE A 39 -14.02 -32.03 -20.38
CA ILE A 39 -14.81 -32.78 -19.38
C ILE A 39 -13.93 -33.84 -18.71
N LEU A 40 -13.14 -34.58 -19.49
CA LEU A 40 -12.22 -35.58 -18.94
C LEU A 40 -11.15 -34.98 -18.05
N ALA A 41 -10.58 -33.86 -18.46
CA ALA A 41 -9.61 -33.10 -17.66
C ALA A 41 -10.21 -32.59 -16.35
N LEU A 42 -11.45 -32.08 -16.38
CA LEU A 42 -12.16 -31.64 -15.16
C LEU A 42 -12.52 -32.81 -14.25
N ALA A 43 -12.83 -34.00 -14.79
CA ALA A 43 -13.12 -35.20 -14.01
C ALA A 43 -11.85 -35.75 -13.31
N VAL A 44 -10.69 -35.63 -13.91
CA VAL A 44 -9.41 -36.10 -13.33
C VAL A 44 -8.81 -35.06 -12.37
N LEU A 45 -8.92 -33.76 -12.68
CA LEU A 45 -8.33 -32.68 -11.87
C LEU A 45 -9.25 -32.22 -10.74
N GLY A 46 -10.58 -32.33 -10.92
CA GLY A 46 -11.57 -31.86 -9.95
C GLY A 46 -11.38 -32.40 -8.52
N PRO A 47 -11.18 -33.70 -8.30
CA PRO A 47 -11.00 -34.26 -6.96
C PRO A 47 -9.71 -33.79 -6.28
N ASN A 48 -8.67 -33.50 -7.05
CA ASN A 48 -7.39 -33.05 -6.50
C ASN A 48 -7.41 -31.57 -6.12
N ILE A 49 -8.12 -30.74 -6.89
CA ILE A 49 -8.30 -29.31 -6.55
C ILE A 49 -9.12 -29.18 -5.26
N GLY A 50 -10.17 -29.96 -5.07
CA GLY A 50 -10.97 -29.95 -3.85
C GLY A 50 -10.15 -30.32 -2.60
N LYS A 51 -9.25 -31.30 -2.70
CA LYS A 51 -8.38 -31.71 -1.59
C LYS A 51 -7.33 -30.63 -1.26
N THR A 52 -6.78 -29.98 -2.27
CA THR A 52 -5.81 -28.89 -2.08
C THR A 52 -6.46 -27.67 -1.43
N PHE A 53 -7.67 -27.29 -1.86
CA PHE A 53 -8.43 -26.22 -1.22
C PHE A 53 -8.85 -26.56 0.20
N SER A 54 -9.23 -27.81 0.48
CA SER A 54 -9.59 -28.26 1.84
C SER A 54 -8.37 -28.23 2.78
N SER A 55 -7.19 -28.63 2.30
CA SER A 55 -5.97 -28.58 3.11
C SER A 55 -5.46 -27.16 3.38
N ILE A 56 -5.66 -26.24 2.42
CA ILE A 56 -5.36 -24.81 2.62
C ILE A 56 -6.32 -24.21 3.65
N ASN A 57 -7.62 -24.51 3.55
CA ASN A 57 -8.62 -23.99 4.49
C ASN A 57 -8.44 -24.57 5.91
N THR A 58 -8.00 -25.82 6.06
CA THR A 58 -7.67 -26.42 7.36
C THR A 58 -6.39 -25.80 7.94
N GLY A 59 -5.40 -25.48 7.10
CA GLY A 59 -4.19 -24.79 7.52
C GLY A 59 -4.45 -23.34 7.98
N LEU A 60 -5.44 -22.66 7.39
CA LEU A 60 -5.83 -21.30 7.78
C LEU A 60 -6.68 -21.28 9.07
N ASN A 61 -7.34 -22.37 9.42
CA ASN A 61 -8.18 -22.50 10.61
C ASN A 61 -7.46 -23.18 11.79
N THR A 62 -6.20 -23.55 11.67
CA THR A 62 -5.42 -23.96 12.83
C THR A 62 -5.18 -22.70 13.67
N PRO A 63 -5.65 -22.60 14.93
CA PRO A 63 -5.28 -21.49 15.78
C PRO A 63 -3.75 -21.50 15.90
N ALA A 64 -3.09 -20.49 15.34
CA ALA A 64 -1.70 -20.26 15.62
C ALA A 64 -1.61 -20.06 17.15
N ALA A 65 -1.00 -21.00 17.82
CA ALA A 65 -0.93 -21.03 19.28
C ALA A 65 -0.18 -19.84 19.91
N ASN A 66 0.16 -18.83 19.11
CA ASN A 66 0.78 -17.56 19.50
C ASN A 66 0.42 -16.41 18.54
N ALA A 67 -0.79 -16.37 17.99
CA ALA A 67 -1.26 -15.13 17.36
C ALA A 67 -1.35 -14.06 18.48
N PRO A 68 -0.63 -12.94 18.39
CA PRO A 68 -0.76 -11.88 19.38
C PRO A 68 -2.22 -11.45 19.42
N ASN A 69 -2.76 -11.31 20.63
CA ASN A 69 -4.15 -10.97 20.89
C ASN A 69 -4.50 -9.72 20.10
N SER A 70 -5.37 -9.83 19.10
CA SER A 70 -5.74 -8.75 18.17
C SER A 70 -6.41 -7.54 18.83
N ASN A 71 -6.57 -7.57 20.15
CA ASN A 71 -7.08 -6.49 20.99
C ASN A 71 -5.98 -5.69 21.71
N GLN A 72 -4.69 -5.96 21.48
CA GLN A 72 -3.65 -5.10 21.98
C GLN A 72 -3.56 -3.84 21.12
N SER A 73 -4.18 -2.76 21.59
CA SER A 73 -3.97 -1.43 21.00
C SER A 73 -2.50 -1.04 21.20
N VAL A 74 -1.82 -0.78 20.08
CA VAL A 74 -0.45 -0.24 20.13
C VAL A 74 -0.48 1.08 20.89
N GLN A 75 0.33 1.20 21.95
CA GLN A 75 0.51 2.48 22.61
C GLN A 75 1.23 3.43 21.66
N ALA A 76 0.54 4.48 21.23
CA ALA A 76 1.11 5.52 20.37
C ALA A 76 1.15 6.84 21.16
N LYS A 77 2.29 7.53 21.06
CA LYS A 77 2.49 8.86 21.65
C LYS A 77 3.21 9.75 20.66
N GLY A 78 2.51 10.80 20.18
CA GLY A 78 3.03 11.65 19.12
C GLY A 78 3.36 10.83 17.87
N ASN A 79 4.56 11.01 17.35
CA ASN A 79 5.11 10.34 16.16
C ASN A 79 5.73 8.95 16.45
N SER A 80 5.51 8.39 17.63
CA SER A 80 6.06 7.10 18.02
C SER A 80 4.99 6.11 18.48
N MET A 81 5.31 4.81 18.40
CA MET A 81 4.45 3.73 18.87
C MET A 81 5.27 2.57 19.42
N GLY A 82 4.64 1.77 20.28
CA GLY A 82 5.25 0.62 20.96
C GLY A 82 5.81 0.97 22.34
N ASP A 83 6.47 -0.01 22.96
CA ASP A 83 7.10 0.15 24.27
C ASP A 83 8.42 0.95 24.11
N PRO A 84 8.58 2.10 24.78
CA PRO A 84 9.84 2.86 24.75
C PRO A 84 11.05 2.09 25.28
N ASN A 85 10.82 1.00 26.04
CA ASN A 85 11.85 0.11 26.55
C ASN A 85 12.08 -1.13 25.65
N ALA A 86 11.43 -1.20 24.48
CA ALA A 86 11.63 -2.31 23.55
C ALA A 86 13.11 -2.48 23.19
N PRO A 87 13.59 -3.74 23.04
CA PRO A 87 15.00 -4.03 22.76
C PRO A 87 15.47 -3.50 21.41
N VAL A 88 14.55 -3.32 20.45
CA VAL A 88 14.86 -2.77 19.13
C VAL A 88 14.13 -1.45 18.94
N LYS A 89 14.89 -0.45 18.47
CA LYS A 89 14.35 0.86 18.09
C LYS A 89 14.47 1.04 16.59
N ILE A 90 13.38 1.42 15.95
CA ILE A 90 13.35 1.79 14.53
C ILE A 90 13.00 3.28 14.45
N ILE A 91 13.85 4.05 13.79
CA ILE A 91 13.55 5.40 13.38
C ILE A 91 13.37 5.36 11.87
N GLU A 92 12.19 5.75 11.41
CA GLU A 92 11.90 5.96 10.00
C GLU A 92 12.11 7.42 9.64
N TYR A 93 12.92 7.69 8.63
CA TYR A 93 13.03 8.99 7.97
C TYR A 93 12.25 8.95 6.66
N ALA A 94 11.21 9.77 6.58
CA ALA A 94 10.29 9.74 5.44
C ALA A 94 9.74 11.14 5.09
N ASP A 95 9.06 11.24 3.95
CA ASP A 95 8.38 12.44 3.48
C ASP A 95 6.99 12.07 2.96
N PHE A 96 5.97 12.85 3.33
CA PHE A 96 4.59 12.59 2.93
C PHE A 96 4.35 12.77 1.42
N GLN A 97 5.23 13.46 0.69
CA GLN A 97 5.16 13.58 -0.76
C GLN A 97 6.03 12.56 -1.51
N CYS A 98 6.65 11.61 -0.81
CA CYS A 98 7.48 10.60 -1.43
C CYS A 98 6.66 9.36 -1.79
N SER A 99 6.63 8.98 -3.07
CA SER A 99 5.92 7.79 -3.58
C SER A 99 6.43 6.49 -2.97
N TYR A 100 7.73 6.41 -2.71
CA TYR A 100 8.34 5.26 -2.06
C TYR A 100 7.97 5.17 -0.58
N CYS A 101 7.85 6.31 0.12
CA CYS A 101 7.39 6.35 1.51
C CYS A 101 5.91 5.92 1.62
N GLN A 102 5.05 6.41 0.72
CA GLN A 102 3.66 5.96 0.63
C GLN A 102 3.58 4.44 0.42
N ARG A 103 4.35 3.91 -0.53
CA ARG A 103 4.37 2.47 -0.82
C ARG A 103 4.82 1.65 0.39
N TYR A 104 5.85 2.12 1.10
CA TYR A 104 6.32 1.48 2.32
C TYR A 104 5.24 1.45 3.40
N SER A 105 4.62 2.59 3.68
CA SER A 105 3.55 2.72 4.68
C SER A 105 2.37 1.80 4.39
N GLN A 106 1.98 1.65 3.12
CA GLN A 106 0.87 0.79 2.73
C GLN A 106 1.15 -0.71 2.84
N LEU A 107 2.39 -1.13 2.72
CA LEU A 107 2.77 -2.54 2.58
C LEU A 107 3.60 -3.05 3.77
N THR A 108 4.83 -2.56 3.92
CA THR A 108 5.82 -3.14 4.84
C THR A 108 5.64 -2.65 6.27
N GLU A 109 5.33 -1.38 6.47
CA GLU A 109 5.13 -0.79 7.80
C GLU A 109 4.09 -1.55 8.62
N LYS A 110 2.95 -1.87 8.01
CA LYS A 110 1.86 -2.62 8.66
C LYS A 110 2.31 -3.99 9.14
N GLN A 111 3.17 -4.66 8.39
CA GLN A 111 3.73 -5.95 8.77
C GLN A 111 4.69 -5.82 9.95
N ILE A 112 5.53 -4.78 9.96
CA ILE A 112 6.44 -4.48 11.07
C ILE A 112 5.65 -4.18 12.34
N ILE A 113 4.62 -3.33 12.25
CA ILE A 113 3.76 -2.98 13.38
C ILE A 113 3.12 -4.23 13.97
N GLN A 114 2.49 -5.06 13.15
CA GLN A 114 1.80 -6.27 13.61
C GLN A 114 2.75 -7.31 14.18
N THR A 115 3.93 -7.47 13.59
CA THR A 115 4.85 -8.55 13.99
C THR A 115 5.70 -8.18 15.20
N TYR A 116 6.14 -6.93 15.28
CA TYR A 116 7.16 -6.53 16.23
C TYR A 116 6.73 -5.44 17.21
N VAL A 117 5.97 -4.41 16.75
CA VAL A 117 5.56 -3.32 17.63
C VAL A 117 4.46 -3.78 18.59
N VAL A 118 3.41 -4.44 18.09
CA VAL A 118 2.31 -5.00 18.90
C VAL A 118 2.82 -6.00 19.94
N THR A 119 3.89 -6.72 19.63
CA THR A 119 4.51 -7.73 20.51
C THR A 119 5.52 -7.14 21.49
N GLY A 120 5.70 -5.81 21.53
CA GLY A 120 6.63 -5.13 22.43
C GLY A 120 8.11 -5.32 22.09
N LYS A 121 8.43 -5.87 20.93
CA LYS A 121 9.82 -6.13 20.49
C LYS A 121 10.46 -4.91 19.84
N VAL A 122 9.65 -4.01 19.27
CA VAL A 122 10.10 -2.81 18.57
C VAL A 122 9.38 -1.58 19.10
N TYR A 123 10.16 -0.54 19.39
CA TYR A 123 9.73 0.84 19.47
C TYR A 123 9.94 1.49 18.12
N TYR A 124 8.89 2.10 17.57
CA TYR A 124 8.88 2.66 16.23
C TYR A 124 8.65 4.18 16.29
N GLU A 125 9.50 4.96 15.65
CA GLU A 125 9.42 6.41 15.59
C GLU A 125 9.49 6.89 14.13
N TYR A 126 8.56 7.75 13.74
CA TYR A 126 8.55 8.44 12.46
C TYR A 126 9.21 9.81 12.59
N ARG A 127 10.13 10.16 11.70
CA ARG A 127 10.73 11.49 11.57
C ARG A 127 10.54 12.01 10.16
N SER A 128 9.94 13.20 10.06
CA SER A 128 9.71 13.79 8.75
C SER A 128 10.92 14.59 8.30
N VAL A 129 11.45 14.27 7.11
CA VAL A 129 12.41 15.12 6.42
C VAL A 129 11.73 16.15 5.50
N GLY A 130 10.53 16.52 5.83
CA GLY A 130 9.46 17.20 5.13
C GLY A 130 9.76 18.52 4.42
N ALA A 131 11.01 18.89 4.21
CA ALA A 131 11.35 20.03 3.35
C ALA A 131 12.01 19.58 2.04
N SER A 132 12.13 18.27 1.83
CA SER A 132 12.94 17.72 0.74
C SER A 132 12.29 17.86 -0.63
N LEU A 133 10.94 17.77 -0.71
CA LEU A 133 10.20 17.77 -1.97
C LEU A 133 9.34 19.03 -2.18
N GLY A 134 9.45 20.01 -1.30
CA GLY A 134 8.80 21.30 -1.49
C GLY A 134 7.93 21.77 -0.31
N PRO A 135 7.21 22.89 -0.48
CA PRO A 135 6.49 23.54 0.61
C PRO A 135 5.33 22.69 1.18
N GLU A 136 4.69 21.87 0.35
CA GLU A 136 3.63 20.97 0.82
C GLU A 136 4.18 19.83 1.69
N SER A 137 5.41 19.36 1.48
CA SER A 137 6.07 18.39 2.35
C SER A 137 6.25 18.93 3.77
N ALA A 138 6.77 20.16 3.89
CA ALA A 138 6.94 20.81 5.19
C ALA A 138 5.59 21.03 5.88
N ALA A 139 4.58 21.49 5.16
CA ALA A 139 3.24 21.70 5.70
C ALA A 139 2.58 20.39 6.19
N ALA A 140 2.73 19.30 5.42
CA ALA A 140 2.23 17.98 5.81
C ALA A 140 2.94 17.45 7.07
N ALA A 141 4.25 17.65 7.18
CA ALA A 141 5.03 17.28 8.36
C ALA A 141 4.56 18.02 9.62
N GLU A 142 4.47 19.35 9.55
CA GLU A 142 3.96 20.16 10.67
C GLU A 142 2.55 19.75 11.07
N ALA A 143 1.66 19.50 10.08
CA ALA A 143 0.30 19.05 10.31
C ALA A 143 0.24 17.69 11.02
N ALA A 144 1.09 16.75 10.64
CA ALA A 144 1.16 15.44 11.28
C ALA A 144 1.62 15.55 12.74
N TYR A 145 2.59 16.40 13.04
CA TYR A 145 3.02 16.65 14.42
C TYR A 145 1.93 17.37 15.24
N CYS A 146 1.22 18.35 14.66
CA CYS A 146 0.06 18.98 15.29
C CYS A 146 -1.07 17.96 15.60
N ALA A 147 -1.26 16.97 14.73
CA ALA A 147 -2.17 15.86 15.02
C ALA A 147 -1.63 14.96 16.13
N GLY A 148 -0.33 14.83 16.24
CA GLY A 148 0.36 14.12 17.31
C GLY A 148 0.14 14.71 18.69
N ASP A 149 0.07 16.03 18.81
CA ASP A 149 -0.25 16.74 20.08
C ASP A 149 -1.64 16.35 20.61
N GLN A 150 -2.54 15.96 19.70
CA GLN A 150 -3.87 15.47 20.04
C GLN A 150 -3.96 13.93 20.07
N GLY A 151 -2.82 13.22 20.07
CA GLY A 151 -2.75 11.76 20.14
C GLY A 151 -3.22 11.05 18.86
N LYS A 152 -3.22 11.74 17.71
CA LYS A 152 -3.73 11.20 16.45
C LYS A 152 -2.73 11.24 15.29
N PHE A 153 -1.43 11.29 15.60
CA PHE A 153 -0.38 11.29 14.60
C PHE A 153 -0.59 10.19 13.56
N TRP A 154 -0.65 8.95 13.97
CA TRP A 154 -0.69 7.79 13.07
C TRP A 154 -1.96 7.72 12.22
N LYS A 155 -3.09 8.10 12.80
CA LYS A 155 -4.33 8.19 12.02
C LYS A 155 -4.26 9.30 10.95
N TYR A 156 -3.61 10.41 11.29
CA TYR A 156 -3.40 11.52 10.37
C TYR A 156 -2.34 11.18 9.31
N HIS A 157 -1.25 10.53 9.71
CA HIS A 157 -0.22 9.97 8.84
C HIS A 157 -0.81 9.08 7.75
N ASP A 158 -1.63 8.09 8.12
CA ASP A 158 -2.31 7.21 7.16
C ASP A 158 -3.25 8.00 6.23
N THR A 159 -3.90 9.04 6.76
CA THR A 159 -4.77 9.91 5.98
C THR A 159 -3.98 10.70 4.95
N LEU A 160 -2.83 11.27 5.31
CA LEU A 160 -1.96 11.98 4.37
C LEU A 160 -1.51 11.06 3.23
N TYR A 161 -0.95 9.89 3.53
CA TYR A 161 -0.52 8.95 2.50
C TYR A 161 -1.68 8.42 1.65
N SER A 162 -2.89 8.30 2.20
CA SER A 162 -4.04 7.84 1.42
C SER A 162 -4.57 8.87 0.43
N HIS A 163 -4.30 10.15 0.65
CA HIS A 163 -4.77 11.25 -0.21
C HIS A 163 -3.67 11.82 -1.11
N TRP A 164 -2.43 11.39 -0.94
CA TRP A 164 -1.35 11.85 -1.80
C TRP A 164 -1.45 11.26 -3.21
N THR A 165 -1.46 12.11 -4.22
CA THR A 165 -1.54 11.74 -5.65
C THR A 165 -0.35 12.21 -6.46
N GLY A 166 0.48 13.10 -5.91
CA GLY A 166 1.66 13.63 -6.60
C GLY A 166 2.37 14.72 -5.80
N GLU A 167 3.57 15.06 -6.22
CA GLU A 167 4.38 16.10 -5.59
C GLU A 167 3.88 17.50 -5.94
N ASN A 168 3.60 18.32 -4.93
CA ASN A 168 3.20 19.74 -5.08
C ASN A 168 1.99 19.97 -6.00
N VAL A 169 0.99 19.07 -5.93
CA VAL A 169 -0.23 19.12 -6.72
C VAL A 169 -1.43 19.69 -5.94
N GLY A 170 -1.21 20.16 -4.72
CA GLY A 170 -2.24 20.73 -3.86
C GLY A 170 -2.88 19.74 -2.90
N ASP A 171 -2.40 18.52 -2.81
CA ASP A 171 -2.92 17.50 -1.89
C ASP A 171 -2.75 17.88 -0.42
N PHE A 172 -1.71 18.65 -0.12
CA PHE A 172 -1.40 19.14 1.22
C PHE A 172 -1.51 20.66 1.34
N ALA A 173 -2.35 21.27 0.50
CA ALA A 173 -2.75 22.66 0.65
C ALA A 173 -3.42 22.88 2.03
N PRO A 174 -3.34 24.08 2.63
CA PRO A 174 -3.82 24.33 3.99
C PRO A 174 -5.28 23.95 4.26
N ASP A 175 -6.16 24.13 3.28
CA ASP A 175 -7.58 23.75 3.36
C ASP A 175 -7.76 22.22 3.36
N LYS A 176 -6.95 21.49 2.60
CA LYS A 176 -6.94 20.03 2.58
C LYS A 176 -6.44 19.45 3.91
N LEU A 177 -5.34 19.98 4.44
CA LEU A 177 -4.82 19.57 5.75
C LEU A 177 -5.87 19.74 6.85
N ARG A 178 -6.66 20.83 6.84
CA ARG A 178 -7.78 21.03 7.77
C ARG A 178 -8.92 20.03 7.55
N GLN A 179 -9.24 19.70 6.30
CA GLN A 179 -10.24 18.66 5.98
C GLN A 179 -9.81 17.29 6.53
N TYR A 180 -8.55 16.93 6.35
CA TYR A 180 -8.02 15.67 6.90
C TYR A 180 -8.03 15.66 8.43
N ALA A 181 -7.71 16.79 9.07
CA ALA A 181 -7.80 16.95 10.52
C ALA A 181 -9.22 16.71 11.04
N ALA A 182 -10.21 17.29 10.38
CA ALA A 182 -11.62 17.07 10.70
C ALA A 182 -12.03 15.60 10.49
N ALA A 183 -11.61 14.98 9.39
CA ALA A 183 -11.93 13.59 9.07
C ALA A 183 -11.38 12.60 10.12
N VAL A 184 -10.22 12.88 10.71
CA VAL A 184 -9.67 12.06 11.79
C VAL A 184 -10.20 12.47 13.18
N GLY A 185 -11.04 13.51 13.25
CA GLY A 185 -11.71 13.97 14.47
C GLY A 185 -10.81 14.79 15.40
N LEU A 186 -9.84 15.55 14.86
CA LEU A 186 -9.06 16.53 15.63
C LEU A 186 -9.94 17.72 16.05
N ASP A 187 -9.60 18.36 17.16
CA ASP A 187 -10.14 19.67 17.48
C ASP A 187 -9.59 20.70 16.50
N ALA A 188 -10.51 21.30 15.73
CA ALA A 188 -10.16 22.16 14.61
C ALA A 188 -9.39 23.42 15.05
N LYS A 189 -9.79 24.01 16.19
CA LYS A 189 -9.14 25.22 16.70
C LYS A 189 -7.72 24.94 17.16
N THR A 190 -7.53 23.91 17.95
CA THR A 190 -6.21 23.49 18.45
C THR A 190 -5.27 23.15 17.30
N PHE A 191 -5.77 22.45 16.29
CA PHE A 191 -4.99 22.10 15.11
C PHE A 191 -4.60 23.34 14.30
N ASP A 192 -5.54 24.25 14.08
CA ASP A 192 -5.31 25.48 13.30
C ASP A 192 -4.35 26.44 14.02
N ASP A 193 -4.50 26.59 15.33
CA ASP A 193 -3.58 27.37 16.18
C ASP A 193 -2.15 26.81 16.08
N CYS A 194 -1.98 25.48 16.16
CA CYS A 194 -0.69 24.82 16.05
C CYS A 194 -0.02 25.09 14.70
N LEU A 195 -0.75 24.92 13.58
CA LEU A 195 -0.23 25.18 12.25
C LEU A 195 0.11 26.67 12.04
N THR A 196 -0.79 27.57 12.45
CA THR A 196 -0.60 29.00 12.21
C THR A 196 0.58 29.55 13.00
N GLN A 197 0.84 29.01 14.18
CA GLN A 197 1.99 29.37 15.02
C GLN A 197 3.29 28.71 14.54
N GLY A 198 3.21 27.71 13.63
CA GLY A 198 4.37 26.92 13.21
C GLY A 198 5.02 26.18 14.37
N ALA A 199 4.20 25.61 15.28
CA ALA A 199 4.65 25.03 16.53
C ALA A 199 5.69 23.91 16.34
N HIS A 200 5.65 23.20 15.21
CA HIS A 200 6.54 22.08 14.91
C HIS A 200 7.58 22.36 13.83
N LYS A 201 7.73 23.63 13.38
CA LYS A 201 8.76 23.97 12.39
C LYS A 201 10.18 23.60 12.86
N ALA A 202 10.48 23.88 14.12
CA ALA A 202 11.79 23.55 14.70
C ALA A 202 12.02 22.03 14.72
N GLN A 203 11.00 21.25 15.05
CA GLN A 203 11.08 19.78 15.05
C GLN A 203 11.32 19.23 13.63
N VAL A 204 10.60 19.72 12.62
CA VAL A 204 10.82 19.31 11.22
C VAL A 204 12.25 19.63 10.77
N MET A 205 12.78 20.77 11.15
CA MET A 205 14.18 21.13 10.84
C MET A 205 15.19 20.27 11.58
N GLU A 206 14.90 19.91 12.84
CA GLU A 206 15.72 19.00 13.64
C GLU A 206 15.74 17.59 13.03
N ASP A 207 14.60 17.09 12.58
CA ASP A 207 14.51 15.79 11.91
C ASP A 207 15.34 15.73 10.63
N VAL A 208 15.34 16.80 9.84
CA VAL A 208 16.21 16.93 8.66
C VAL A 208 17.70 16.93 9.06
N ALA A 209 18.05 17.64 10.14
CA ALA A 209 19.43 17.66 10.63
C ALA A 209 19.87 16.28 11.16
N ASN A 210 18.98 15.60 11.89
CA ASN A 210 19.21 14.25 12.40
C ASN A 210 19.39 13.25 11.25
N ALA A 211 18.50 13.29 10.24
CA ALA A 211 18.63 12.45 9.06
C ALA A 211 20.00 12.59 8.38
N LYS A 212 20.45 13.83 8.21
CA LYS A 212 21.79 14.11 7.66
C LYS A 212 22.91 13.58 8.54
N SER A 213 22.80 13.74 9.86
CA SER A 213 23.80 13.23 10.83
C SER A 213 23.86 11.71 10.82
N ASP A 214 22.72 11.05 10.63
CA ASP A 214 22.59 9.59 10.59
C ASP A 214 22.96 8.99 9.21
N GLY A 215 23.42 9.84 8.27
CA GLY A 215 23.89 9.42 6.95
C GLY A 215 22.77 9.10 5.96
N VAL A 216 21.55 9.54 6.22
CA VAL A 216 20.40 9.34 5.33
C VAL A 216 20.60 10.15 4.05
N SER A 217 20.61 9.46 2.91
CA SER A 217 20.79 10.07 1.58
C SER A 217 19.52 10.05 0.73
N SER A 218 18.54 9.23 1.12
CA SER A 218 17.27 9.06 0.41
C SER A 218 16.16 8.66 1.38
N VAL A 219 14.90 8.76 0.94
CA VAL A 219 13.74 8.34 1.73
C VAL A 219 12.88 7.34 0.96
N PRO A 220 12.22 6.39 1.67
CA PRO A 220 12.32 6.17 3.11
C PRO A 220 13.67 5.56 3.50
N SER A 221 14.17 5.89 4.69
CA SER A 221 15.35 5.27 5.30
C SER A 221 15.06 4.94 6.76
N PHE A 222 15.69 3.90 7.26
CA PHE A 222 15.40 3.33 8.58
C PHE A 222 16.68 3.14 9.37
N LEU A 223 16.70 3.65 10.58
CA LEU A 223 17.79 3.40 11.53
C LEU A 223 17.31 2.37 12.55
N ILE A 224 17.82 1.14 12.44
CA ILE A 224 17.42 0.01 13.29
C ILE A 224 18.56 -0.25 14.29
N ASN A 225 18.40 0.14 15.55
CA ASN A 225 19.45 0.13 16.57
C ASN A 225 20.79 0.69 16.06
N GLY A 226 20.75 1.78 15.26
CA GLY A 226 21.93 2.42 14.68
C GLY A 226 22.39 1.84 13.34
N GLN A 227 21.82 0.76 12.86
CA GLN A 227 22.08 0.24 11.52
C GLN A 227 21.17 0.89 10.48
N LEU A 228 21.75 1.55 9.49
CA LEU A 228 20.99 2.19 8.40
C LEU A 228 20.52 1.15 7.37
N LEU A 229 19.25 1.19 7.03
CA LEU A 229 18.61 0.44 5.95
C LEU A 229 17.88 1.44 5.05
N GLU A 230 18.29 1.57 3.79
CA GLU A 230 17.75 2.57 2.88
C GLU A 230 16.75 2.00 1.87
N GLY A 231 15.77 2.82 1.51
CA GLY A 231 14.79 2.57 0.46
C GLY A 231 13.67 1.60 0.85
N VAL A 232 12.76 1.38 -0.10
CA VAL A 232 11.64 0.43 0.07
C VAL A 232 12.18 -0.99 0.01
N GLN A 233 12.40 -1.58 1.16
CA GLN A 233 12.82 -2.96 1.29
C GLN A 233 11.60 -3.88 1.55
N PRO A 234 11.66 -5.14 1.12
CA PRO A 234 10.63 -6.12 1.48
C PRO A 234 10.67 -6.41 2.98
N PHE A 235 9.54 -6.83 3.56
CA PHE A 235 9.44 -7.16 4.98
C PHE A 235 10.54 -8.12 5.46
N SER A 236 10.94 -9.09 4.63
CA SER A 236 12.01 -10.06 4.96
C SER A 236 13.38 -9.41 5.20
N ALA A 237 13.67 -8.27 4.58
CA ALA A 237 14.90 -7.53 4.85
C ALA A 237 14.88 -6.88 6.24
N PHE A 238 13.75 -6.27 6.62
CA PHE A 238 13.54 -5.75 7.97
C PHE A 238 13.58 -6.87 9.01
N GLN A 239 12.89 -7.97 8.74
CA GLN A 239 12.86 -9.13 9.61
C GLN A 239 14.27 -9.62 9.93
N LYS A 240 15.12 -9.80 8.92
CA LYS A 240 16.51 -10.21 9.10
C LYS A 240 17.30 -9.29 10.05
N VAL A 241 17.14 -7.96 9.90
CA VAL A 241 17.87 -6.98 10.74
C VAL A 241 17.27 -6.93 12.15
N ILE A 242 15.95 -6.95 12.27
CA ILE A 242 15.27 -6.92 13.58
C ILE A 242 15.56 -8.20 14.36
N ASP A 243 15.43 -9.37 13.74
CA ASP A 243 15.67 -10.65 14.41
C ASP A 243 17.14 -10.79 14.86
N ALA A 244 18.08 -10.34 14.03
CA ALA A 244 19.49 -10.26 14.42
C ALA A 244 19.72 -9.33 15.63
N ALA A 245 19.04 -8.18 15.67
CA ALA A 245 19.10 -7.24 16.79
C ALA A 245 18.43 -7.79 18.07
N LEU A 246 17.49 -8.73 17.93
CA LEU A 246 16.85 -9.44 19.04
C LEU A 246 17.67 -10.64 19.53
N GLY A 247 18.79 -11.00 18.87
CA GLY A 247 19.64 -12.13 19.23
C GLY A 247 19.10 -13.50 18.75
N ASN A 248 18.26 -13.48 17.70
CA ASN A 248 17.65 -14.67 17.09
C ASN A 248 18.38 -15.10 15.81
#